data_47601cd98f920d6e22808157df508c0d
#
_entry.id   47601cd98f920d6e22808157df508c0d
#
_cell.length_a   1.000
_cell.length_b   1.000
_cell.length_c   1.000
_cell.angle_alpha   90.00
_cell.angle_beta   90.00
_cell.angle_gamma   90.00
#
_symmetry.space_group_name_H-M   'P 1'
#
loop_
_entity.id
_entity.type
_entity.pdbx_description
1 polymer ?
#
loop_
_entity_poly.entity_id
_entity_poly.type
_entity_poly.pdbx_seq_one_letter_code
_entity_poly.pdbx_strand_id
1 'polypeptide(L)'
;MARQIIESLSISQEAIILDPCCGTGSFLFSAYQAGYKNIFGADIDGKSVEISKRYIPNGKFIHFDTLGNSHNRVKRAFNLQKIDCIVGNPPYAVLNSQTTINTDIEFMQKINISGNNLFVAALLRAFDLAKIGGLISYIIPKNFLHIDAYSYLRKYILKEKTILEIIDIGQYFNNVRGEQIILTIKNSVPTEEHRIVFKKLANSEFVNPTEVNQRFYENEIIQFQSNIEQDIFIKLKKSFCTLDDVCKGYIGRGKSKNKNSIVGKNIRKFGYKENAIPKNGNQIFIQNIYSAEAGIIAAFGGDLQAAETVTILTDGSEEMCKYLLGVLHSKVCNFYLQKFCYNNSKLTMHSDAKYLKKIPLNIKNKKNFKQVINCVERLENTEYLSEKWYDLIDNLDALIYETYNLNSEQRNFIELSMKERLSSRWYKNGK
;
A
#
# COMPACT_ATOMS: atom_id res chain seq x y z
N MET A 1 15.46 17.05 -1.76
CA MET A 1 15.19 15.61 -1.94
C MET A 1 16.42 14.85 -2.42
N ALA A 2 16.87 14.97 -3.68
CA ALA A 2 18.05 14.22 -4.19
C ALA A 2 19.30 14.40 -3.31
N ARG A 3 19.59 15.63 -2.87
CA ARG A 3 20.70 15.92 -1.95
C ARG A 3 20.56 15.17 -0.61
N GLN A 4 19.41 15.18 0.00
CA GLN A 4 19.17 14.48 1.28
C GLN A 4 19.34 12.96 1.14
N ILE A 5 18.91 12.40 -0.01
CA ILE A 5 19.11 10.97 -0.31
C ILE A 5 20.60 10.67 -0.41
N ILE A 6 21.34 11.44 -1.19
CA ILE A 6 22.80 11.25 -1.38
C ILE A 6 23.55 11.38 -0.04
N GLU A 7 23.25 12.39 0.76
CA GLU A 7 23.87 12.60 2.07
C GLU A 7 23.55 11.46 3.07
N SER A 8 22.35 10.84 2.97
CA SER A 8 21.97 9.73 3.86
C SER A 8 22.66 8.40 3.55
N LEU A 9 23.21 8.23 2.33
CA LEU A 9 23.81 6.96 1.92
C LEU A 9 25.10 6.59 2.65
N SER A 10 25.78 7.57 3.24
CA SER A 10 27.02 7.36 4.05
C SER A 10 28.07 6.47 3.37
N ILE A 11 28.30 6.67 2.06
CA ILE A 11 29.29 5.94 1.27
C ILE A 11 30.57 6.74 1.10
N SER A 12 31.66 6.04 0.75
CA SER A 12 32.96 6.67 0.46
C SER A 12 32.86 7.68 -0.68
N GLN A 13 33.60 8.78 -0.61
CA GLN A 13 33.75 9.76 -1.69
C GLN A 13 34.30 9.16 -2.98
N GLU A 14 35.04 8.05 -2.89
CA GLU A 14 35.60 7.30 -4.02
C GLU A 14 34.60 6.23 -4.55
N ALA A 15 33.38 6.12 -3.98
CA ALA A 15 32.39 5.16 -4.44
C ALA A 15 31.96 5.46 -5.88
N ILE A 16 31.72 4.41 -6.64
CA ILE A 16 31.18 4.49 -8.00
C ILE A 16 29.66 4.61 -7.90
N ILE A 17 29.13 5.78 -8.29
CA ILE A 17 27.71 6.09 -8.30
C ILE A 17 27.17 6.06 -9.73
N LEU A 18 26.13 5.29 -9.98
CA LEU A 18 25.45 5.20 -11.26
C LEU A 18 23.96 5.56 -11.12
N ASP A 19 23.48 6.42 -12.01
CA ASP A 19 22.05 6.56 -12.29
C ASP A 19 21.76 6.00 -13.71
N PRO A 20 21.11 4.83 -13.82
CA PRO A 20 20.88 4.18 -15.10
C PRO A 20 19.74 4.78 -15.93
N CYS A 21 18.98 5.74 -15.38
CA CYS A 21 17.90 6.48 -16.03
C CYS A 21 17.98 7.95 -15.59
N CYS A 22 19.14 8.59 -15.84
CA CYS A 22 19.52 9.81 -15.14
C CYS A 22 18.74 11.07 -15.55
N GLY A 23 18.04 11.05 -16.67
CA GLY A 23 17.41 12.25 -17.21
C GLY A 23 18.41 13.39 -17.31
N THR A 24 18.07 14.57 -16.81
CA THR A 24 18.92 15.74 -16.75
C THR A 24 19.93 15.75 -15.59
N GLY A 25 20.08 14.62 -14.88
CA GLY A 25 21.14 14.39 -13.89
C GLY A 25 20.90 14.90 -12.47
N SER A 26 19.69 15.13 -12.04
CA SER A 26 19.37 15.74 -10.73
C SER A 26 19.99 15.01 -9.52
N PHE A 27 19.98 13.68 -9.49
CA PHE A 27 20.62 12.88 -8.44
C PHE A 27 22.14 12.97 -8.52
N LEU A 28 22.67 12.85 -9.71
CA LEU A 28 24.12 12.87 -9.97
C LEU A 28 24.73 14.26 -9.76
N PHE A 29 23.94 15.33 -10.01
CA PHE A 29 24.36 16.69 -9.67
C PHE A 29 24.44 16.89 -8.15
N SER A 30 23.50 16.31 -7.41
CA SER A 30 23.56 16.32 -5.93
C SER A 30 24.76 15.53 -5.40
N ALA A 31 25.11 14.40 -6.03
CA ALA A 31 26.31 13.65 -5.72
C ALA A 31 27.60 14.46 -6.04
N TYR A 32 27.63 15.14 -7.19
CA TYR A 32 28.73 16.02 -7.57
C TYR A 32 28.93 17.16 -6.55
N GLN A 33 27.85 17.82 -6.14
CA GLN A 33 27.91 18.88 -5.12
C GLN A 33 28.35 18.36 -3.75
N ALA A 34 28.06 17.09 -3.42
CA ALA A 34 28.51 16.42 -2.21
C ALA A 34 29.97 15.94 -2.29
N GLY A 35 30.67 16.20 -3.41
CA GLY A 35 32.12 15.92 -3.59
C GLY A 35 32.44 14.51 -4.06
N TYR A 36 31.46 13.72 -4.51
CA TYR A 36 31.73 12.41 -5.12
C TYR A 36 32.45 12.58 -6.46
N LYS A 37 33.42 11.70 -6.74
CA LYS A 37 34.29 11.81 -7.90
C LYS A 37 33.91 10.87 -9.05
N ASN A 38 33.38 9.69 -8.72
CA ASN A 38 33.11 8.63 -9.69
C ASN A 38 31.64 8.58 -10.05
N ILE A 39 31.16 9.52 -10.86
CA ILE A 39 29.78 9.74 -11.23
C ILE A 39 29.52 9.26 -12.65
N PHE A 40 28.51 8.41 -12.80
CA PHE A 40 28.12 7.79 -14.05
C PHE A 40 26.60 7.93 -14.28
N GLY A 41 26.20 8.26 -15.50
CA GLY A 41 24.79 8.38 -15.86
C GLY A 41 24.51 7.84 -17.25
N ALA A 42 23.37 7.21 -17.43
CA ALA A 42 22.83 6.82 -18.71
C ALA A 42 21.38 7.24 -18.83
N ASP A 43 20.96 7.59 -20.02
CA ASP A 43 19.56 7.80 -20.36
C ASP A 43 19.32 7.46 -21.82
N ILE A 44 18.07 7.07 -22.14
CA ILE A 44 17.60 6.82 -23.50
C ILE A 44 17.35 8.13 -24.25
N ASP A 45 17.20 9.27 -23.55
CA ASP A 45 17.11 10.60 -24.14
C ASP A 45 18.48 11.27 -24.23
N GLY A 46 19.03 11.31 -25.43
CA GLY A 46 20.32 11.95 -25.70
C GLY A 46 20.38 13.44 -25.34
N LYS A 47 19.25 14.19 -25.42
CA LYS A 47 19.19 15.60 -25.04
C LYS A 47 19.38 15.77 -23.53
N SER A 48 18.74 14.96 -22.74
CA SER A 48 18.90 14.91 -21.29
C SER A 48 20.34 14.59 -20.88
N VAL A 49 20.97 13.63 -21.57
CA VAL A 49 22.38 13.28 -21.36
C VAL A 49 23.32 14.48 -21.63
N GLU A 50 23.09 15.24 -22.70
CA GLU A 50 23.88 16.43 -23.00
C GLU A 50 23.74 17.54 -21.93
N ILE A 51 22.54 17.67 -21.36
CA ILE A 51 22.32 18.59 -20.22
C ILE A 51 23.13 18.13 -19.01
N SER A 52 23.07 16.84 -18.66
CA SER A 52 23.84 16.27 -17.53
C SER A 52 25.35 16.50 -17.67
N LYS A 53 25.93 16.32 -18.86
CA LYS A 53 27.35 16.58 -19.15
C LYS A 53 27.74 18.02 -18.86
N ARG A 54 26.86 18.99 -19.18
CA ARG A 54 27.15 20.43 -18.97
C ARG A 54 27.22 20.79 -17.48
N TYR A 55 26.34 20.21 -16.67
CA TYR A 55 26.25 20.52 -15.23
C TYR A 55 27.21 19.70 -14.37
N ILE A 56 27.68 18.55 -14.87
CA ILE A 56 28.58 17.65 -14.12
C ILE A 56 29.78 17.30 -15.00
N PRO A 57 30.74 18.25 -15.17
CA PRO A 57 31.80 18.11 -16.16
C PRO A 57 32.77 16.94 -15.91
N ASN A 58 32.88 16.48 -14.66
CA ASN A 58 33.68 15.32 -14.27
C ASN A 58 32.92 13.99 -14.30
N GLY A 59 31.62 14.01 -14.59
CA GLY A 59 30.79 12.81 -14.72
C GLY A 59 30.92 12.14 -16.07
N LYS A 60 30.71 10.83 -16.13
CA LYS A 60 30.67 10.06 -17.38
C LYS A 60 29.25 9.76 -17.77
N PHE A 61 28.73 10.36 -18.83
CA PHE A 61 27.35 10.24 -19.29
C PHE A 61 27.31 9.64 -20.69
N ILE A 62 26.40 8.68 -20.90
CA ILE A 62 26.20 8.03 -22.19
C ILE A 62 24.69 8.00 -22.56
N HIS A 63 24.42 8.23 -23.83
CA HIS A 63 23.13 7.98 -24.44
C HIS A 63 23.00 6.46 -24.65
N PHE A 64 22.23 5.78 -23.78
CA PHE A 64 22.18 4.32 -23.74
C PHE A 64 20.91 3.80 -23.08
N ASP A 65 20.30 2.78 -23.67
CA ASP A 65 19.17 2.07 -23.07
C ASP A 65 19.68 1.02 -22.07
N THR A 66 19.69 1.36 -20.79
CA THR A 66 20.15 0.47 -19.71
C THR A 66 19.15 -0.63 -19.39
N LEU A 67 17.85 -0.41 -19.60
CA LEU A 67 16.82 -1.38 -19.31
C LEU A 67 16.71 -2.43 -20.42
N GLY A 68 16.86 -2.02 -21.67
CA GLY A 68 16.86 -2.89 -22.84
C GLY A 68 18.15 -3.69 -23.06
N ASN A 69 19.22 -3.37 -22.35
CA ASN A 69 20.50 -4.06 -22.49
C ASN A 69 20.85 -4.90 -21.27
N SER A 70 21.56 -6.01 -21.47
CA SER A 70 22.04 -6.85 -20.36
C SER A 70 23.01 -6.07 -19.45
N HIS A 71 23.09 -6.44 -18.16
CA HIS A 71 23.98 -5.81 -17.20
C HIS A 71 25.45 -5.81 -17.65
N ASN A 72 25.88 -6.85 -18.36
CA ASN A 72 27.25 -6.92 -18.90
C ASN A 72 27.51 -5.89 -20.00
N ARG A 73 26.49 -5.58 -20.82
CA ARG A 73 26.59 -4.52 -21.84
C ARG A 73 26.65 -3.14 -21.19
N VAL A 74 25.83 -2.89 -20.17
CA VAL A 74 25.85 -1.65 -19.38
C VAL A 74 27.21 -1.44 -18.73
N LYS A 75 27.74 -2.46 -18.03
CA LYS A 75 29.07 -2.38 -17.40
C LYS A 75 30.18 -2.11 -18.42
N ARG A 76 30.14 -2.77 -19.57
CA ARG A 76 31.12 -2.53 -20.65
C ARG A 76 31.04 -1.12 -21.25
N ALA A 77 29.83 -0.59 -21.44
CA ALA A 77 29.62 0.75 -21.97
C ALA A 77 30.26 1.84 -21.10
N PHE A 78 30.35 1.64 -19.79
CA PHE A 78 31.00 2.53 -18.84
C PHE A 78 32.46 2.12 -18.49
N ASN A 79 32.90 0.96 -18.94
CA ASN A 79 34.16 0.32 -18.51
C ASN A 79 34.18 0.12 -16.96
N LEU A 80 33.07 -0.38 -16.37
CA LEU A 80 32.94 -0.62 -14.95
C LEU A 80 32.89 -2.12 -14.64
N GLN A 81 33.54 -2.52 -13.55
CA GLN A 81 33.48 -3.88 -13.01
C GLN A 81 32.53 -3.96 -11.81
N LYS A 82 32.56 -2.96 -10.95
CA LYS A 82 31.79 -2.89 -9.71
C LYS A 82 31.08 -1.54 -9.65
N ILE A 83 29.85 -1.55 -9.17
CA ILE A 83 29.07 -0.32 -8.92
C ILE A 83 28.70 -0.34 -7.44
N ASP A 84 29.14 0.68 -6.71
CA ASP A 84 28.98 0.78 -5.26
C ASP A 84 27.58 1.28 -4.89
N CYS A 85 27.04 2.19 -5.68
CA CYS A 85 25.75 2.79 -5.42
C CYS A 85 24.98 3.07 -6.72
N ILE A 86 23.71 2.71 -6.72
CA ILE A 86 22.78 3.05 -7.80
C ILE A 86 21.70 3.95 -7.19
N VAL A 87 21.48 5.10 -7.83
CA VAL A 87 20.49 6.09 -7.39
C VAL A 87 19.59 6.49 -8.56
N GLY A 88 18.44 7.09 -8.28
CA GLY A 88 17.62 7.69 -9.33
C GLY A 88 16.14 7.72 -9.06
N ASN A 89 15.43 8.22 -10.05
CA ASN A 89 13.96 8.19 -10.14
C ASN A 89 13.60 7.50 -11.46
N PRO A 90 13.50 6.16 -11.48
CA PRO A 90 13.24 5.41 -12.71
C PRO A 90 11.86 5.73 -13.30
N PRO A 91 11.62 5.47 -14.59
CA PRO A 91 10.32 5.68 -15.21
C PRO A 91 9.24 4.74 -14.64
N TYR A 92 7.96 5.19 -14.57
CA TYR A 92 6.83 4.46 -13.95
C TYR A 92 5.83 3.90 -14.97
N ALA A 93 6.10 3.96 -16.27
CA ALA A 93 5.17 3.48 -17.27
C ALA A 93 4.94 1.95 -17.17
N VAL A 94 3.72 1.53 -17.41
CA VAL A 94 3.37 0.11 -17.55
C VAL A 94 3.85 -0.39 -18.90
N LEU A 95 4.46 -1.56 -18.95
CA LEU A 95 4.87 -2.22 -20.17
C LEU A 95 3.65 -2.79 -20.92
N ASN A 96 3.44 -2.33 -22.12
CA ASN A 96 2.35 -2.75 -23.02
C ASN A 96 2.82 -2.67 -24.48
N SER A 97 1.91 -2.79 -25.44
CA SER A 97 2.23 -2.71 -26.88
C SER A 97 2.84 -1.37 -27.33
N GLN A 98 2.64 -0.29 -26.55
CA GLN A 98 3.20 1.04 -26.86
C GLN A 98 4.50 1.32 -26.10
N THR A 99 4.68 0.67 -24.94
CA THR A 99 5.86 0.83 -24.07
C THR A 99 6.52 -0.53 -23.92
N THR A 100 7.52 -0.80 -24.73
CA THR A 100 8.25 -2.08 -24.73
C THR A 100 9.73 -1.86 -24.39
N ILE A 101 10.37 -2.88 -23.84
CA ILE A 101 11.82 -2.93 -23.64
C ILE A 101 12.39 -3.98 -24.58
N ASN A 102 13.34 -3.62 -25.39
CA ASN A 102 14.04 -4.59 -26.25
C ASN A 102 15.15 -5.28 -25.45
N THR A 103 14.78 -6.35 -24.73
CA THR A 103 15.69 -7.09 -23.84
C THR A 103 15.58 -8.60 -24.10
N ASP A 104 16.42 -9.40 -23.42
CA ASP A 104 16.35 -10.86 -23.52
C ASP A 104 15.07 -11.43 -22.87
N ILE A 105 14.69 -12.63 -23.32
CA ILE A 105 13.44 -13.29 -22.91
C ILE A 105 13.41 -13.55 -21.41
N GLU A 106 14.53 -13.96 -20.81
CA GLU A 106 14.59 -14.26 -19.38
C GLU A 106 14.31 -13.01 -18.53
N PHE A 107 14.91 -11.88 -18.90
CA PHE A 107 14.68 -10.62 -18.21
C PHE A 107 13.23 -10.13 -18.36
N MET A 108 12.64 -10.27 -19.56
CA MET A 108 11.21 -9.96 -19.78
C MET A 108 10.30 -10.86 -18.93
N GLN A 109 10.59 -12.14 -18.82
CA GLN A 109 9.82 -13.04 -17.94
C GLN A 109 9.89 -12.58 -16.48
N LYS A 110 11.09 -12.22 -15.98
CA LYS A 110 11.25 -11.66 -14.62
C LYS A 110 10.43 -10.39 -14.41
N ILE A 111 10.42 -9.47 -15.38
CA ILE A 111 9.60 -8.25 -15.30
C ILE A 111 8.11 -8.59 -15.25
N ASN A 112 7.64 -9.45 -16.13
CA ASN A 112 6.22 -9.81 -16.23
C ASN A 112 5.67 -10.40 -14.93
N ILE A 113 6.39 -11.34 -14.31
CA ILE A 113 6.00 -11.93 -13.01
C ILE A 113 6.17 -10.98 -11.83
N SER A 114 6.99 -9.94 -11.97
CA SER A 114 7.33 -8.96 -10.92
C SER A 114 6.47 -7.71 -10.95
N GLY A 115 5.58 -7.53 -11.94
CA GLY A 115 4.63 -6.43 -11.97
C GLY A 115 4.58 -5.60 -13.26
N ASN A 116 5.26 -6.00 -14.31
CA ASN A 116 5.16 -5.45 -15.68
C ASN A 116 5.18 -3.90 -15.77
N ASN A 117 6.16 -3.29 -15.10
CA ASN A 117 6.33 -1.84 -15.05
C ASN A 117 7.81 -1.45 -15.19
N LEU A 118 8.10 -0.26 -15.74
CA LEU A 118 9.47 0.19 -15.97
C LEU A 118 10.28 0.34 -14.68
N PHE A 119 9.70 0.82 -13.58
CA PHE A 119 10.45 0.88 -12.31
C PHE A 119 10.81 -0.51 -11.77
N VAL A 120 9.98 -1.54 -12.05
CA VAL A 120 10.28 -2.94 -11.73
C VAL A 120 11.50 -3.41 -12.54
N ALA A 121 11.51 -3.12 -13.84
CA ALA A 121 12.68 -3.40 -14.70
C ALA A 121 13.93 -2.69 -14.19
N ALA A 122 13.82 -1.43 -13.77
CA ALA A 122 14.94 -0.66 -13.21
C ALA A 122 15.45 -1.26 -11.89
N LEU A 123 14.57 -1.69 -10.98
CA LEU A 123 14.99 -2.37 -9.75
C LEU A 123 15.70 -3.69 -10.03
N LEU A 124 15.15 -4.52 -10.89
CA LEU A 124 15.77 -5.80 -11.28
C LEU A 124 17.15 -5.56 -11.93
N ARG A 125 17.24 -4.59 -12.83
CA ARG A 125 18.51 -4.21 -13.47
C ARG A 125 19.52 -3.64 -12.47
N ALA A 126 19.07 -2.87 -11.47
CA ALA A 126 19.92 -2.36 -10.41
C ALA A 126 20.51 -3.49 -9.55
N PHE A 127 19.77 -4.54 -9.24
CA PHE A 127 20.31 -5.71 -8.52
C PHE A 127 21.41 -6.44 -9.34
N ASP A 128 21.24 -6.53 -10.66
CA ASP A 128 22.24 -7.15 -11.55
C ASP A 128 23.51 -6.29 -11.69
N LEU A 129 23.37 -4.96 -11.61
CA LEU A 129 24.46 -4.00 -11.80
C LEU A 129 25.26 -3.76 -10.53
N ALA A 130 24.58 -3.61 -9.38
CA ALA A 130 25.25 -3.32 -8.11
C ALA A 130 26.11 -4.50 -7.64
N LYS A 131 27.29 -4.19 -7.09
CA LYS A 131 28.13 -5.21 -6.43
C LYS A 131 27.39 -5.84 -5.25
N ILE A 132 27.84 -6.99 -4.78
CA ILE A 132 27.38 -7.56 -3.50
C ILE A 132 27.69 -6.55 -2.39
N GLY A 133 26.69 -6.24 -1.56
CA GLY A 133 26.77 -5.20 -0.54
C GLY A 133 26.66 -3.76 -1.05
N GLY A 134 26.53 -3.53 -2.36
CA GLY A 134 26.29 -2.22 -2.95
C GLY A 134 24.90 -1.70 -2.60
N LEU A 135 24.71 -0.37 -2.66
CA LEU A 135 23.46 0.30 -2.32
C LEU A 135 22.64 0.62 -3.56
N ILE A 136 21.34 0.58 -3.40
CA ILE A 136 20.34 0.99 -4.40
C ILE A 136 19.37 1.91 -3.71
N SER A 137 19.21 3.14 -4.16
CA SER A 137 18.26 4.09 -3.60
C SER A 137 17.43 4.74 -4.70
N TYR A 138 16.16 4.35 -4.78
CA TYR A 138 15.24 4.80 -5.82
C TYR A 138 14.02 5.49 -5.23
N ILE A 139 13.53 6.52 -5.95
CA ILE A 139 12.16 6.99 -5.75
C ILE A 139 11.25 6.11 -6.59
N ILE A 140 10.27 5.46 -5.95
CA ILE A 140 9.33 4.56 -6.64
C ILE A 140 7.89 4.82 -6.16
N PRO A 141 6.85 4.35 -6.88
CA PRO A 141 5.48 4.44 -6.43
C PRO A 141 5.26 3.69 -5.10
N LYS A 142 4.60 4.34 -4.14
CA LYS A 142 4.28 3.77 -2.82
C LYS A 142 3.42 2.51 -2.90
N ASN A 143 2.60 2.39 -3.95
CA ASN A 143 1.77 1.22 -4.18
C ASN A 143 2.59 -0.07 -4.37
N PHE A 144 3.88 0.02 -4.67
CA PHE A 144 4.81 -1.11 -4.64
C PHE A 144 4.74 -1.88 -3.31
N LEU A 145 4.51 -1.21 -2.20
CA LEU A 145 4.53 -1.81 -0.87
C LEU A 145 3.36 -2.77 -0.60
N HIS A 146 2.23 -2.68 -1.34
CA HIS A 146 1.01 -3.42 -0.98
C HIS A 146 0.20 -4.01 -2.15
N ILE A 147 0.39 -3.53 -3.40
CA ILE A 147 -0.37 -4.07 -4.54
C ILE A 147 0.11 -5.47 -4.90
N ASP A 148 -0.84 -6.38 -5.16
CA ASP A 148 -0.57 -7.81 -5.47
C ASP A 148 0.29 -8.00 -6.72
N ALA A 149 0.17 -7.12 -7.72
CA ALA A 149 0.98 -7.18 -8.93
C ALA A 149 2.49 -7.19 -8.65
N TYR A 150 2.92 -6.59 -7.52
CA TYR A 150 4.32 -6.54 -7.11
C TYR A 150 4.69 -7.56 -6.02
N SER A 151 3.78 -8.48 -5.66
CA SER A 151 4.00 -9.43 -4.55
C SER A 151 5.23 -10.30 -4.76
N TYR A 152 5.45 -10.79 -5.98
CA TYR A 152 6.62 -11.60 -6.32
C TYR A 152 7.93 -10.84 -6.07
N LEU A 153 8.03 -9.60 -6.55
CA LEU A 153 9.22 -8.77 -6.36
C LEU A 153 9.44 -8.40 -4.88
N ARG A 154 8.36 -8.10 -4.14
CA ARG A 154 8.47 -7.86 -2.69
C ARG A 154 8.98 -9.08 -1.93
N LYS A 155 8.46 -10.28 -2.22
CA LYS A 155 8.97 -11.54 -1.64
C LYS A 155 10.46 -11.71 -1.90
N TYR A 156 10.85 -11.51 -3.15
CA TYR A 156 12.26 -11.61 -3.55
C TYR A 156 13.12 -10.63 -2.75
N ILE A 157 12.72 -9.36 -2.69
CA ILE A 157 13.45 -8.32 -1.95
C ILE A 157 13.50 -8.63 -0.46
N LEU A 158 12.37 -8.98 0.15
CA LEU A 158 12.31 -9.29 1.59
C LEU A 158 13.20 -10.47 1.98
N LYS A 159 13.36 -11.45 1.10
CA LYS A 159 14.15 -12.67 1.35
C LYS A 159 15.62 -12.51 0.99
N GLU A 160 15.90 -11.90 -0.17
CA GLU A 160 17.24 -11.94 -0.79
C GLU A 160 17.99 -10.61 -0.71
N LYS A 161 17.34 -9.54 -0.25
CA LYS A 161 17.90 -8.19 -0.21
C LYS A 161 17.62 -7.52 1.14
N THR A 162 18.56 -6.72 1.61
CA THR A 162 18.44 -5.99 2.88
C THR A 162 17.82 -4.62 2.63
N ILE A 163 16.58 -4.39 3.04
CA ILE A 163 15.94 -3.07 2.97
C ILE A 163 16.46 -2.24 4.15
N LEU A 164 17.24 -1.21 3.86
CA LEU A 164 17.79 -0.33 4.89
C LEU A 164 16.75 0.68 5.37
N GLU A 165 16.10 1.34 4.41
CA GLU A 165 15.21 2.46 4.72
C GLU A 165 14.05 2.55 3.72
N ILE A 166 12.88 2.96 4.20
CA ILE A 166 11.72 3.34 3.41
C ILE A 166 11.23 4.69 3.91
N ILE A 167 11.20 5.71 3.03
CA ILE A 167 10.73 7.04 3.37
C ILE A 167 9.45 7.35 2.60
N ASP A 168 8.34 7.59 3.29
CA ASP A 168 7.09 8.06 2.68
C ASP A 168 7.21 9.56 2.36
N ILE A 169 7.26 9.90 1.09
CA ILE A 169 7.34 11.29 0.62
C ILE A 169 5.98 11.84 0.13
N GLY A 170 4.93 11.03 0.26
CA GLY A 170 3.58 11.40 -0.19
C GLY A 170 3.52 11.66 -1.70
N GLN A 171 2.65 12.55 -2.11
CA GLN A 171 2.57 13.03 -3.51
C GLN A 171 3.56 14.18 -3.69
N TYR A 172 4.83 13.87 -3.86
CA TYR A 172 5.89 14.87 -3.96
C TYR A 172 5.94 15.57 -5.32
N PHE A 173 5.69 14.86 -6.41
CA PHE A 173 5.73 15.40 -7.77
C PHE A 173 4.34 15.78 -8.25
N ASN A 174 4.12 17.05 -8.62
CA ASN A 174 2.81 17.55 -9.08
C ASN A 174 2.28 16.87 -10.34
N ASN A 175 3.18 16.42 -11.23
CA ASN A 175 2.81 15.81 -12.51
C ASN A 175 2.80 14.28 -12.47
N VAL A 176 3.06 13.66 -11.32
CA VAL A 176 3.02 12.20 -11.13
C VAL A 176 1.81 11.83 -10.31
N ARG A 177 0.94 11.01 -10.88
CA ARG A 177 -0.25 10.52 -10.17
C ARG A 177 0.15 9.51 -9.09
N GLY A 178 -0.30 9.76 -7.86
CA GLY A 178 -0.10 8.85 -6.73
C GLY A 178 1.01 9.28 -5.78
N GLU A 179 1.16 8.51 -4.71
CA GLU A 179 2.16 8.73 -3.67
C GLU A 179 3.46 8.00 -4.02
N GLN A 180 4.60 8.53 -3.56
CA GLN A 180 5.92 7.95 -3.78
C GLN A 180 6.61 7.65 -2.45
N ILE A 181 7.60 6.77 -2.53
CA ILE A 181 8.54 6.44 -1.46
C ILE A 181 9.98 6.53 -1.97
N ILE A 182 10.91 6.78 -1.08
CA ILE A 182 12.32 6.46 -1.29
C ILE A 182 12.55 5.08 -0.70
N LEU A 183 13.06 4.16 -1.52
CA LEU A 183 13.41 2.81 -1.13
C LEU A 183 14.91 2.61 -1.22
N THR A 184 15.58 2.43 -0.09
CA THR A 184 17.03 2.17 -0.03
C THR A 184 17.30 0.72 0.36
N ILE A 185 18.01 0.01 -0.51
CA ILE A 185 18.29 -1.42 -0.42
C ILE A 185 19.79 -1.66 -0.50
N LYS A 186 20.30 -2.57 0.33
CA LYS A 186 21.63 -3.13 0.17
C LYS A 186 21.54 -4.46 -0.58
N ASN A 187 22.36 -4.64 -1.60
CA ASN A 187 22.38 -5.85 -2.44
C ASN A 187 23.08 -7.02 -1.71
N SER A 188 22.48 -7.45 -0.61
CA SER A 188 22.91 -8.59 0.23
C SER A 188 21.72 -9.19 0.96
N VAL A 189 21.81 -10.46 1.33
CA VAL A 189 20.80 -11.12 2.16
C VAL A 189 20.74 -10.46 3.55
N PRO A 190 19.54 -10.19 4.10
CA PRO A 190 19.41 -9.62 5.44
C PRO A 190 19.81 -10.60 6.54
N THR A 191 20.37 -10.08 7.63
CA THR A 191 20.53 -10.87 8.86
C THR A 191 19.18 -11.08 9.55
N GLU A 192 19.09 -12.02 10.49
CA GLU A 192 17.84 -12.29 11.22
C GLU A 192 17.34 -11.11 12.04
N GLU A 193 18.28 -10.33 12.58
CA GLU A 193 18.01 -9.19 13.44
C GLU A 193 17.84 -7.88 12.67
N HIS A 194 17.99 -7.91 11.33
CA HIS A 194 17.95 -6.69 10.55
C HIS A 194 16.60 -5.97 10.66
N ARG A 195 16.65 -4.66 10.89
CA ARG A 195 15.47 -3.79 11.01
C ARG A 195 15.44 -2.76 9.88
N ILE A 196 14.30 -2.63 9.27
CA ILE A 196 14.01 -1.59 8.26
C ILE A 196 13.69 -0.30 9.01
N VAL A 197 14.34 0.80 8.64
CA VAL A 197 14.01 2.13 9.14
C VAL A 197 12.90 2.75 8.29
N PHE A 198 11.80 3.15 8.91
CA PHE A 198 10.72 3.88 8.24
C PHE A 198 10.74 5.34 8.65
N LYS A 199 10.63 6.24 7.67
CA LYS A 199 10.54 7.69 7.87
C LYS A 199 9.43 8.29 7.03
N LYS A 200 9.06 9.53 7.35
CA LYS A 200 8.14 10.35 6.53
C LYS A 200 8.78 11.68 6.23
N LEU A 201 8.47 12.23 5.07
CA LEU A 201 8.82 13.60 4.73
C LEU A 201 7.76 14.54 5.32
N ALA A 202 8.19 15.45 6.23
CA ALA A 202 7.37 16.52 6.76
C ALA A 202 8.22 17.79 6.85
N ASN A 203 7.68 18.93 6.39
CA ASN A 203 8.38 20.23 6.40
C ASN A 203 9.80 20.18 5.80
N SER A 204 9.98 19.42 4.72
CA SER A 204 11.25 19.20 4.03
C SER A 204 12.30 18.41 4.84
N GLU A 205 11.92 17.78 5.93
CA GLU A 205 12.78 16.91 6.75
C GLU A 205 12.24 15.48 6.83
N PHE A 206 13.13 14.52 7.05
CA PHE A 206 12.76 13.12 7.28
C PHE A 206 12.54 12.90 8.78
N VAL A 207 11.28 12.76 9.17
CA VAL A 207 10.84 12.71 10.57
C VAL A 207 10.23 11.37 10.96
N ASN A 208 10.06 11.18 12.28
CA ASN A 208 9.38 10.04 12.90
C ASN A 208 9.96 8.68 12.49
N PRO A 209 11.26 8.43 12.71
CA PRO A 209 11.83 7.13 12.42
C PRO A 209 11.21 6.05 13.31
N THR A 210 10.79 4.96 12.68
CA THR A 210 10.37 3.72 13.35
C THR A 210 11.14 2.56 12.74
N GLU A 211 11.36 1.51 13.51
CA GLU A 211 12.12 0.35 13.06
C GLU A 211 11.31 -0.92 13.19
N VAL A 212 11.30 -1.72 12.12
CA VAL A 212 10.58 -3.00 12.08
C VAL A 212 11.52 -4.09 11.58
N ASN A 213 11.60 -5.21 12.29
CA ASN A 213 12.37 -6.36 11.80
C ASN A 213 11.87 -6.76 10.39
N GLN A 214 12.78 -6.91 9.43
CA GLN A 214 12.42 -7.20 8.04
C GLN A 214 11.64 -8.49 7.91
N ARG A 215 11.91 -9.51 8.72
CA ARG A 215 11.19 -10.79 8.74
C ARG A 215 9.75 -10.68 9.24
N PHE A 216 9.38 -9.57 9.88
CA PHE A 216 7.99 -9.33 10.30
C PHE A 216 7.02 -9.34 9.10
N TYR A 217 7.51 -8.99 7.90
CA TYR A 217 6.70 -8.89 6.68
C TYR A 217 6.59 -10.22 5.92
N GLU A 218 6.42 -11.34 6.60
CA GLU A 218 6.24 -12.67 6.00
C GLU A 218 5.12 -12.74 4.95
N ASN A 219 4.14 -11.81 5.03
CA ASN A 219 3.00 -11.77 4.10
C ASN A 219 3.16 -10.75 2.96
N GLU A 220 4.35 -10.31 2.68
CA GLU A 220 4.68 -9.55 1.48
C GLU A 220 4.13 -8.12 1.40
N ILE A 221 3.30 -7.69 2.33
CA ILE A 221 2.85 -6.30 2.41
C ILE A 221 3.75 -5.56 3.39
N ILE A 222 4.49 -4.57 2.88
CA ILE A 222 5.39 -3.75 3.69
C ILE A 222 4.63 -2.50 4.14
N GLN A 223 4.64 -2.23 5.43
CA GLN A 223 3.83 -1.18 6.04
C GLN A 223 4.65 -0.33 7.00
N PHE A 224 4.29 0.94 7.08
CA PHE A 224 4.79 1.83 8.12
C PHE A 224 4.08 1.52 9.44
N GLN A 225 4.82 1.06 10.43
CA GLN A 225 4.25 0.66 11.72
C GLN A 225 5.07 1.22 12.89
N SER A 226 4.37 1.82 13.85
CA SER A 226 4.89 2.04 15.19
C SER A 226 4.83 0.74 16.02
N ASN A 227 5.48 0.70 17.19
CA ASN A 227 5.44 -0.48 18.05
C ASN A 227 4.00 -0.87 18.42
N ILE A 228 3.16 0.10 18.78
CA ILE A 228 1.76 -0.15 19.10
C ILE A 228 0.95 -0.68 17.90
N GLU A 229 1.24 -0.20 16.67
CA GLU A 229 0.63 -0.75 15.45
C GLU A 229 1.05 -2.19 15.21
N GLN A 230 2.31 -2.54 15.47
CA GLN A 230 2.80 -3.93 15.40
C GLN A 230 2.08 -4.82 16.41
N ASP A 231 1.93 -4.37 17.66
CA ASP A 231 1.22 -5.12 18.70
C ASP A 231 -0.25 -5.34 18.33
N ILE A 232 -0.93 -4.31 17.83
CA ILE A 232 -2.31 -4.43 17.34
C ILE A 232 -2.39 -5.42 16.18
N PHE A 233 -1.49 -5.31 15.20
CA PHE A 233 -1.46 -6.21 14.03
C PHE A 233 -1.23 -7.66 14.43
N ILE A 234 -0.22 -7.92 15.28
CA ILE A 234 0.07 -9.26 15.79
C ILE A 234 -1.17 -9.82 16.50
N LYS A 235 -1.79 -9.03 17.37
CA LYS A 235 -2.98 -9.44 18.11
C LYS A 235 -4.14 -9.78 17.19
N LEU A 236 -4.46 -8.88 16.26
CA LEU A 236 -5.57 -9.11 15.31
C LEU A 236 -5.31 -10.29 14.38
N LYS A 237 -4.09 -10.46 13.88
CA LYS A 237 -3.76 -11.47 12.88
C LYS A 237 -3.47 -12.85 13.45
N LYS A 238 -2.72 -12.94 14.56
CA LYS A 238 -2.32 -14.22 15.14
C LYS A 238 -3.39 -14.85 16.04
N SER A 239 -4.31 -14.06 16.58
CA SER A 239 -5.29 -14.54 17.56
C SER A 239 -6.61 -14.98 16.95
N PHE A 240 -6.90 -14.61 15.70
CA PHE A 240 -8.22 -14.78 15.11
C PHE A 240 -8.16 -15.35 13.69
N CYS A 241 -9.25 -15.99 13.27
CA CYS A 241 -9.47 -16.37 11.87
C CYS A 241 -9.75 -15.14 11.00
N THR A 242 -9.70 -15.30 9.69
CA THR A 242 -10.04 -14.24 8.73
C THR A 242 -11.47 -14.39 8.24
N LEU A 243 -11.97 -13.37 7.56
CA LEU A 243 -13.27 -13.45 6.89
C LEU A 243 -13.30 -14.59 5.85
N ASP A 244 -12.18 -14.87 5.17
CA ASP A 244 -12.07 -15.99 4.22
C ASP A 244 -12.19 -17.36 4.89
N ASP A 245 -11.70 -17.50 6.12
CA ASP A 245 -11.80 -18.76 6.88
C ASP A 245 -13.23 -19.05 7.36
N VAL A 246 -14.02 -18.00 7.60
CA VAL A 246 -15.37 -18.09 8.21
C VAL A 246 -16.47 -18.04 7.16
N CYS A 247 -16.38 -17.10 6.22
CA CYS A 247 -17.38 -16.89 5.18
C CYS A 247 -17.20 -17.93 4.06
N LYS A 248 -18.10 -18.89 4.00
CA LYS A 248 -18.11 -19.95 2.98
C LYS A 248 -18.89 -19.56 1.71
N GLY A 249 -19.47 -18.38 1.70
CA GLY A 249 -20.27 -17.88 0.60
C GLY A 249 -19.48 -17.08 -0.43
N TYR A 250 -20.22 -16.32 -1.23
CA TYR A 250 -19.64 -15.50 -2.30
C TYR A 250 -19.17 -14.13 -1.78
N ILE A 251 -17.97 -13.73 -2.17
CA ILE A 251 -17.50 -12.35 -2.00
C ILE A 251 -17.05 -11.84 -3.38
N GLY A 252 -17.75 -10.85 -3.91
CA GLY A 252 -17.42 -10.30 -5.24
C GLY A 252 -18.41 -9.27 -5.72
N ARG A 253 -18.24 -8.81 -6.96
CA ARG A 253 -19.08 -7.78 -7.56
C ARG A 253 -20.49 -8.27 -7.83
N GLY A 254 -21.46 -7.38 -7.65
CA GLY A 254 -22.80 -7.57 -8.13
C GLY A 254 -22.82 -7.68 -9.68
N LYS A 255 -23.79 -8.42 -10.20
CA LYS A 255 -23.88 -8.70 -11.65
C LYS A 255 -25.24 -8.32 -12.25
N SER A 256 -26.16 -7.84 -11.42
CA SER A 256 -27.51 -7.52 -11.89
C SER A 256 -27.50 -6.28 -12.80
N LYS A 257 -28.14 -6.39 -13.95
CA LYS A 257 -28.39 -5.31 -14.90
C LYS A 257 -29.83 -4.77 -14.79
N ASN A 258 -30.62 -5.25 -13.82
CA ASN A 258 -31.97 -4.79 -13.61
C ASN A 258 -31.95 -3.32 -13.18
N LYS A 259 -32.86 -2.50 -13.70
CA LYS A 259 -32.98 -1.07 -13.36
C LYS A 259 -33.27 -0.83 -11.87
N ASN A 260 -33.92 -1.80 -11.22
CA ASN A 260 -34.25 -1.73 -9.78
C ASN A 260 -33.13 -2.29 -8.88
N SER A 261 -31.98 -2.68 -9.43
CA SER A 261 -30.87 -3.18 -8.64
C SER A 261 -30.21 -2.09 -7.83
N ILE A 262 -29.80 -2.43 -6.61
CA ILE A 262 -29.07 -1.52 -5.72
C ILE A 262 -27.72 -1.19 -6.36
N VAL A 263 -27.43 0.10 -6.48
CA VAL A 263 -26.13 0.64 -6.88
C VAL A 263 -25.41 1.23 -5.67
N GLY A 264 -24.09 1.32 -5.71
CA GLY A 264 -23.28 1.74 -4.58
C GLY A 264 -23.72 3.07 -3.96
N LYS A 265 -24.11 4.06 -4.77
CA LYS A 265 -24.58 5.38 -4.29
C LYS A 265 -25.88 5.33 -3.45
N ASN A 266 -26.68 4.27 -3.57
CA ASN A 266 -27.92 4.09 -2.81
C ASN A 266 -27.67 3.52 -1.40
N ILE A 267 -26.48 2.96 -1.15
CA ILE A 267 -26.15 2.37 0.16
C ILE A 267 -25.70 3.48 1.11
N ARG A 268 -26.17 3.44 2.34
CA ARG A 268 -25.65 4.17 3.51
C ARG A 268 -25.21 3.18 4.58
N LYS A 269 -24.58 3.63 5.65
CA LYS A 269 -24.24 2.76 6.77
C LYS A 269 -25.51 2.19 7.40
N PHE A 270 -25.60 0.87 7.49
CA PHE A 270 -26.72 0.10 8.03
C PHE A 270 -28.06 0.28 7.30
N GLY A 271 -28.09 0.76 6.07
CA GLY A 271 -29.34 0.93 5.33
C GLY A 271 -29.18 1.55 3.94
N TYR A 272 -30.25 2.12 3.43
CA TYR A 272 -30.35 2.66 2.09
C TYR A 272 -30.82 4.11 2.11
N LYS A 273 -30.49 4.89 1.10
CA LYS A 273 -30.95 6.28 0.94
C LYS A 273 -32.42 6.36 0.48
N GLU A 274 -32.84 5.39 -0.28
CA GLU A 274 -34.22 5.21 -0.74
C GLU A 274 -34.86 4.07 0.04
N ASN A 275 -36.20 3.98 0.06
CA ASN A 275 -36.94 2.97 0.82
C ASN A 275 -36.79 1.55 0.24
N ALA A 276 -35.55 1.06 0.14
CA ALA A 276 -35.29 -0.33 -0.14
C ALA A 276 -35.38 -1.12 1.19
N ILE A 277 -36.34 -2.00 1.31
CA ILE A 277 -36.51 -2.84 2.49
C ILE A 277 -36.09 -4.26 2.10
N PRO A 278 -34.90 -4.71 2.55
CA PRO A 278 -34.47 -6.09 2.34
C PRO A 278 -35.37 -7.02 3.17
N LYS A 279 -35.76 -8.12 2.56
CA LYS A 279 -36.42 -9.23 3.28
C LYS A 279 -35.36 -10.19 3.81
N ASN A 280 -35.81 -11.28 4.46
CA ASN A 280 -34.92 -12.33 4.94
C ASN A 280 -33.95 -12.80 3.86
N GLY A 281 -32.74 -13.02 4.24
CA GLY A 281 -31.68 -13.47 3.32
C GLY A 281 -30.31 -13.52 3.98
N ASN A 282 -29.30 -13.72 3.20
CA ASN A 282 -27.95 -13.95 3.68
C ASN A 282 -26.89 -13.14 2.94
N GLN A 283 -27.22 -11.89 2.58
CA GLN A 283 -26.32 -11.02 1.84
C GLN A 283 -26.06 -9.71 2.59
N ILE A 284 -24.83 -9.21 2.42
CA ILE A 284 -24.43 -7.85 2.75
C ILE A 284 -24.03 -7.15 1.46
N PHE A 285 -24.51 -5.93 1.24
CA PHE A 285 -24.10 -5.07 0.15
C PHE A 285 -23.13 -4.02 0.64
N ILE A 286 -21.95 -3.98 0.05
CA ILE A 286 -20.86 -3.09 0.39
C ILE A 286 -20.65 -2.15 -0.78
N GLN A 287 -20.65 -0.84 -0.54
CA GLN A 287 -20.25 0.13 -1.55
C GLN A 287 -18.82 -0.18 -2.03
N ASN A 288 -18.64 -0.34 -3.33
CA ASN A 288 -17.35 -0.75 -3.85
C ASN A 288 -16.23 0.26 -3.63
N ILE A 289 -16.56 1.53 -3.50
CA ILE A 289 -15.59 2.59 -3.20
C ILE A 289 -15.35 2.66 -1.69
N TYR A 290 -14.10 2.57 -1.29
CA TYR A 290 -13.61 2.80 0.06
C TYR A 290 -12.84 4.13 0.12
N SER A 291 -13.12 4.96 1.11
CA SER A 291 -12.28 6.11 1.43
C SER A 291 -11.87 6.07 2.90
N ALA A 292 -10.70 6.63 3.21
CA ALA A 292 -10.22 6.73 4.59
C ALA A 292 -11.15 7.57 5.49
N GLU A 293 -11.91 8.50 4.89
CA GLU A 293 -12.82 9.40 5.59
C GLU A 293 -14.16 8.74 5.93
N ALA A 294 -14.69 7.91 5.04
CA ALA A 294 -15.98 7.26 5.22
C ALA A 294 -15.89 5.88 5.87
N GLY A 295 -14.75 5.20 5.70
CA GLY A 295 -14.61 3.79 6.01
C GLY A 295 -15.45 2.92 5.07
N ILE A 296 -15.77 1.70 5.48
CA ILE A 296 -16.72 0.84 4.78
C ILE A 296 -18.14 1.43 4.91
N ILE A 297 -18.86 1.41 3.79
CA ILE A 297 -20.29 1.72 3.74
C ILE A 297 -21.02 0.46 3.27
N ALA A 298 -21.85 -0.11 4.12
CA ALA A 298 -22.52 -1.37 3.86
C ALA A 298 -23.93 -1.40 4.51
N ALA A 299 -24.78 -2.26 3.96
CA ALA A 299 -26.12 -2.53 4.47
C ALA A 299 -26.48 -4.00 4.31
N PHE A 300 -27.42 -4.49 5.14
CA PHE A 300 -28.01 -5.80 4.94
C PHE A 300 -28.73 -5.84 3.58
N GLY A 301 -28.37 -6.80 2.74
CA GLY A 301 -28.87 -6.91 1.37
C GLY A 301 -30.10 -7.84 1.26
N GLY A 302 -30.24 -8.79 2.20
CA GLY A 302 -31.37 -9.73 2.22
C GLY A 302 -31.55 -10.45 0.88
N ASP A 303 -32.72 -10.25 0.26
CA ASP A 303 -33.12 -10.80 -1.04
C ASP A 303 -32.95 -9.83 -2.23
N LEU A 304 -32.40 -8.63 -1.98
CA LEU A 304 -32.24 -7.60 -3.01
C LEU A 304 -31.20 -8.00 -4.06
N GLN A 305 -31.26 -7.35 -5.22
CA GLN A 305 -30.28 -7.51 -6.29
C GLN A 305 -29.30 -6.34 -6.33
N ALA A 306 -28.05 -6.59 -6.65
CA ALA A 306 -26.99 -5.59 -6.68
C ALA A 306 -26.29 -5.47 -8.05
N ALA A 307 -26.02 -4.23 -8.44
CA ALA A 307 -25.26 -3.89 -9.63
C ALA A 307 -23.73 -3.99 -9.38
N GLU A 308 -22.93 -3.89 -10.43
CA GLU A 308 -21.47 -4.02 -10.39
C GLU A 308 -20.73 -2.99 -9.50
N THR A 309 -21.37 -1.88 -9.16
CA THR A 309 -20.85 -0.87 -8.23
C THR A 309 -20.97 -1.26 -6.75
N VAL A 310 -21.48 -2.46 -6.48
CA VAL A 310 -21.67 -3.04 -5.17
C VAL A 310 -20.83 -4.32 -5.05
N THR A 311 -20.11 -4.48 -3.95
CA THR A 311 -19.51 -5.75 -3.57
C THR A 311 -20.49 -6.50 -2.71
N ILE A 312 -20.84 -7.73 -3.10
CA ILE A 312 -21.73 -8.62 -2.38
C ILE A 312 -20.88 -9.53 -1.51
N LEU A 313 -21.27 -9.68 -0.25
CA LEU A 313 -20.78 -10.70 0.65
C LEU A 313 -21.97 -11.57 1.07
N THR A 314 -21.90 -12.88 0.83
CA THR A 314 -22.93 -13.83 1.27
C THR A 314 -22.39 -14.79 2.31
N ASP A 315 -23.19 -15.15 3.28
CA ASP A 315 -22.89 -16.20 4.25
C ASP A 315 -24.07 -17.15 4.44
N GLY A 316 -23.88 -18.23 5.21
CA GLY A 316 -24.91 -19.25 5.43
C GLY A 316 -26.10 -18.81 6.30
N SER A 317 -25.99 -17.69 7.04
CA SER A 317 -27.04 -17.22 7.94
C SER A 317 -27.18 -15.70 8.00
N GLU A 318 -28.39 -15.23 8.26
CA GLU A 318 -28.70 -13.83 8.51
C GLU A 318 -27.98 -13.30 9.76
N GLU A 319 -27.93 -14.10 10.84
CA GLU A 319 -27.21 -13.73 12.07
C GLU A 319 -25.73 -13.43 11.80
N MET A 320 -25.07 -14.29 11.01
CA MET A 320 -23.66 -14.05 10.62
C MET A 320 -23.53 -12.79 9.78
N CYS A 321 -24.44 -12.55 8.83
CA CYS A 321 -24.43 -11.32 8.04
C CYS A 321 -24.57 -10.06 8.92
N LYS A 322 -25.46 -10.08 9.91
CA LYS A 322 -25.60 -8.95 10.85
C LYS A 322 -24.37 -8.75 11.72
N TYR A 323 -23.77 -9.84 12.22
CA TYR A 323 -22.50 -9.75 12.93
C TYR A 323 -21.39 -9.16 12.07
N LEU A 324 -21.22 -9.67 10.85
CA LEU A 324 -20.25 -9.18 9.90
C LEU A 324 -20.49 -7.70 9.54
N LEU A 325 -21.74 -7.30 9.39
CA LEU A 325 -22.10 -5.90 9.14
C LEU A 325 -21.61 -4.98 10.27
N GLY A 326 -21.77 -5.41 11.53
CA GLY A 326 -21.22 -4.71 12.70
C GLY A 326 -19.70 -4.61 12.66
N VAL A 327 -19.01 -5.73 12.39
CA VAL A 327 -17.54 -5.74 12.28
C VAL A 327 -17.06 -4.82 11.17
N LEU A 328 -17.66 -4.87 9.99
CA LEU A 328 -17.28 -4.07 8.82
C LEU A 328 -17.35 -2.56 9.08
N HIS A 329 -18.31 -2.09 9.87
CA HIS A 329 -18.45 -0.67 10.21
C HIS A 329 -17.59 -0.22 11.38
N SER A 330 -17.02 -1.14 12.17
CA SER A 330 -16.22 -0.80 13.35
C SER A 330 -14.96 -0.05 13.01
N LYS A 331 -14.50 0.77 13.95
CA LYS A 331 -13.17 1.44 13.87
C LYS A 331 -12.03 0.43 13.78
N VAL A 332 -12.12 -0.72 14.43
CA VAL A 332 -11.12 -1.80 14.37
C VAL A 332 -10.94 -2.31 12.93
N CYS A 333 -12.05 -2.63 12.26
CA CYS A 333 -12.01 -3.11 10.88
C CYS A 333 -11.46 -2.06 9.92
N ASN A 334 -11.94 -0.82 10.05
CA ASN A 334 -11.50 0.28 9.18
C ASN A 334 -10.04 0.66 9.45
N PHE A 335 -9.59 0.62 10.70
CA PHE A 335 -8.18 0.75 11.06
C PHE A 335 -7.33 -0.35 10.41
N TYR A 336 -7.78 -1.62 10.51
CA TYR A 336 -7.10 -2.76 9.90
C TYR A 336 -6.96 -2.59 8.39
N LEU A 337 -8.03 -2.28 7.69
CA LEU A 337 -8.01 -2.06 6.24
C LEU A 337 -7.10 -0.89 5.87
N GLN A 338 -7.24 0.25 6.55
CA GLN A 338 -6.49 1.46 6.24
C GLN A 338 -4.98 1.27 6.47
N LYS A 339 -4.63 0.65 7.60
CA LYS A 339 -3.23 0.46 7.99
C LYS A 339 -2.59 -0.73 7.29
N PHE A 340 -3.26 -1.89 7.31
CA PHE A 340 -2.64 -3.17 6.97
C PHE A 340 -3.03 -3.72 5.59
N CYS A 341 -4.03 -3.14 4.93
CA CYS A 341 -4.38 -3.51 3.57
C CYS A 341 -4.09 -2.41 2.55
N TYR A 342 -4.36 -1.14 2.89
CA TYR A 342 -4.22 0.00 1.99
C TYR A 342 -2.98 0.87 2.27
N ASN A 343 -2.17 0.48 3.25
CA ASN A 343 -0.90 1.12 3.60
C ASN A 343 -1.00 2.64 3.80
N ASN A 344 -2.02 3.08 4.52
CA ASN A 344 -2.32 4.50 4.78
C ASN A 344 -2.52 5.35 3.52
N SER A 345 -2.83 4.75 2.38
CA SER A 345 -3.09 5.51 1.15
C SER A 345 -4.19 6.54 1.36
N LYS A 346 -3.97 7.75 0.85
CA LYS A 346 -4.98 8.82 0.79
C LYS A 346 -5.84 8.73 -0.47
N LEU A 347 -5.49 7.84 -1.39
CA LEU A 347 -6.26 7.63 -2.62
C LEU A 347 -7.53 6.83 -2.32
N THR A 348 -8.53 7.02 -3.18
CA THR A 348 -9.73 6.19 -3.18
C THR A 348 -9.36 4.74 -3.50
N MET A 349 -9.75 3.82 -2.63
CA MET A 349 -9.52 2.39 -2.78
C MET A 349 -10.82 1.65 -3.11
N HIS A 350 -10.73 0.36 -3.38
CA HIS A 350 -11.90 -0.48 -3.64
C HIS A 350 -12.08 -1.52 -2.54
N SER A 351 -13.34 -1.73 -2.13
CA SER A 351 -13.74 -2.81 -1.21
C SER A 351 -13.81 -4.15 -1.95
N ASP A 352 -12.67 -4.54 -2.57
CA ASP A 352 -12.57 -5.79 -3.32
C ASP A 352 -12.43 -7.00 -2.40
N ALA A 353 -12.90 -8.16 -2.87
CA ALA A 353 -12.87 -9.42 -2.15
C ALA A 353 -11.49 -9.74 -1.54
N LYS A 354 -10.39 -9.46 -2.27
CA LYS A 354 -9.03 -9.72 -1.83
C LYS A 354 -8.62 -8.98 -0.55
N TYR A 355 -9.22 -7.83 -0.25
CA TYR A 355 -8.98 -7.08 0.97
C TYR A 355 -9.95 -7.48 2.07
N LEU A 356 -11.24 -7.64 1.71
CA LEU A 356 -12.27 -8.06 2.66
C LEU A 356 -11.98 -9.42 3.28
N LYS A 357 -11.52 -10.38 2.48
CA LYS A 357 -11.13 -11.72 2.91
C LYS A 357 -10.06 -11.74 4.00
N LYS A 358 -9.20 -10.71 4.07
CA LYS A 358 -8.12 -10.60 5.06
C LYS A 358 -8.57 -10.03 6.42
N ILE A 359 -9.81 -9.55 6.54
CA ILE A 359 -10.32 -8.96 7.78
C ILE A 359 -10.32 -10.02 8.89
N PRO A 360 -9.64 -9.77 10.03
CA PRO A 360 -9.64 -10.71 11.15
C PRO A 360 -11.03 -10.77 11.82
N LEU A 361 -11.48 -11.95 12.20
CA LEU A 361 -12.76 -12.19 12.85
C LEU A 361 -12.63 -13.01 14.13
N ASN A 362 -13.30 -12.59 15.18
CA ASN A 362 -13.45 -13.37 16.40
C ASN A 362 -14.91 -13.80 16.61
N ILE A 363 -15.23 -15.01 16.20
CA ILE A 363 -16.56 -15.61 16.35
C ILE A 363 -16.66 -16.54 17.58
N LYS A 364 -15.59 -16.70 18.36
CA LYS A 364 -15.55 -17.63 19.50
C LYS A 364 -16.29 -17.10 20.72
N ASN A 365 -16.38 -15.78 20.88
CA ASN A 365 -17.10 -15.17 22.01
C ASN A 365 -18.59 -15.03 21.70
N LYS A 366 -19.37 -16.08 22.04
CA LYS A 366 -20.81 -16.13 21.77
C LYS A 366 -21.62 -15.00 22.43
N LYS A 367 -21.18 -14.49 23.57
CA LYS A 367 -21.87 -13.38 24.27
C LYS A 367 -21.74 -12.10 23.44
N ASN A 368 -20.53 -11.71 23.09
CA ASN A 368 -20.29 -10.50 22.30
C ASN A 368 -20.88 -10.62 20.89
N PHE A 369 -20.86 -11.81 20.29
CA PHE A 369 -21.49 -12.09 19.00
C PHE A 369 -22.98 -11.66 18.99
N LYS A 370 -23.77 -12.13 19.98
CA LYS A 370 -25.20 -11.75 20.10
C LYS A 370 -25.40 -10.27 20.39
N GLN A 371 -24.52 -9.67 21.22
CA GLN A 371 -24.63 -8.25 21.55
C GLN A 371 -24.36 -7.36 20.32
N VAL A 372 -23.41 -7.73 19.48
CA VAL A 372 -23.13 -7.04 18.20
C VAL A 372 -24.35 -7.12 17.28
N ILE A 373 -24.96 -8.30 17.11
CA ILE A 373 -26.19 -8.47 16.30
C ILE A 373 -27.29 -7.55 16.80
N ASN A 374 -27.60 -7.59 18.08
CA ASN A 374 -28.64 -6.74 18.68
C ASN A 374 -28.33 -5.24 18.48
N CYS A 375 -27.08 -4.85 18.56
CA CYS A 375 -26.70 -3.46 18.31
C CYS A 375 -26.92 -3.08 16.83
N VAL A 376 -26.58 -3.95 15.89
CA VAL A 376 -26.81 -3.74 14.45
C VAL A 376 -28.31 -3.63 14.15
N GLU A 377 -29.14 -4.50 14.69
CA GLU A 377 -30.62 -4.43 14.52
C GLU A 377 -31.21 -3.13 15.03
N ARG A 378 -30.68 -2.62 16.13
CA ARG A 378 -31.07 -1.30 16.64
C ARG A 378 -30.63 -0.17 15.73
N LEU A 379 -29.40 -0.24 15.17
CA LEU A 379 -28.89 0.74 14.21
C LEU A 379 -29.70 0.79 12.92
N GLU A 380 -30.14 -0.37 12.40
CA GLU A 380 -31.00 -0.47 11.22
C GLU A 380 -32.37 0.20 11.43
N ASN A 381 -32.88 0.17 12.66
CA ASN A 381 -34.19 0.71 13.04
C ASN A 381 -34.15 2.10 13.71
N THR A 382 -32.96 2.73 13.80
CA THR A 382 -32.78 4.06 14.37
C THR A 382 -32.62 5.09 13.25
N GLU A 383 -33.19 6.28 13.43
CA GLU A 383 -33.05 7.39 12.48
C GLU A 383 -31.56 7.67 12.24
N TYR A 384 -31.18 7.61 10.97
CA TYR A 384 -29.80 7.75 10.53
C TYR A 384 -29.25 9.13 10.88
N LEU A 385 -28.05 9.18 11.50
CA LEU A 385 -27.38 10.38 11.98
C LEU A 385 -28.09 11.12 13.14
N SER A 386 -29.08 10.49 13.80
CA SER A 386 -29.59 11.01 15.06
C SER A 386 -28.57 10.82 16.19
N GLU A 387 -28.72 11.56 17.29
CA GLU A 387 -27.87 11.42 18.48
C GLU A 387 -27.87 9.95 18.97
N LYS A 388 -29.04 9.34 19.06
CA LYS A 388 -29.21 7.92 19.44
C LYS A 388 -28.47 6.97 18.47
N TRP A 389 -28.39 7.32 17.18
CA TRP A 389 -27.65 6.51 16.20
C TRP A 389 -26.15 6.58 16.46
N TYR A 390 -25.61 7.76 16.80
CA TYR A 390 -24.19 7.91 17.16
C TYR A 390 -23.86 7.16 18.46
N ASP A 391 -24.72 7.22 19.48
CA ASP A 391 -24.54 6.45 20.73
C ASP A 391 -24.46 4.94 20.45
N LEU A 392 -25.27 4.45 19.50
CA LEU A 392 -25.24 3.05 19.09
C LEU A 392 -23.95 2.69 18.33
N ILE A 393 -23.41 3.59 17.52
CA ILE A 393 -22.10 3.40 16.86
C ILE A 393 -20.98 3.30 17.89
N ASP A 394 -20.95 4.18 18.88
CA ASP A 394 -19.94 4.15 19.94
C ASP A 394 -20.05 2.88 20.80
N ASN A 395 -21.30 2.43 21.07
CA ASN A 395 -21.53 1.15 21.75
C ASN A 395 -21.06 -0.05 20.89
N LEU A 396 -21.30 -0.02 19.58
CA LEU A 396 -20.83 -1.05 18.66
C LEU A 396 -19.30 -1.13 18.68
N ASP A 397 -18.60 0.01 18.60
CA ASP A 397 -17.14 0.04 18.66
C ASP A 397 -16.62 -0.51 20.00
N ALA A 398 -17.26 -0.17 21.12
CA ALA A 398 -16.91 -0.71 22.44
C ALA A 398 -17.05 -2.25 22.48
N LEU A 399 -18.14 -2.81 21.98
CA LEU A 399 -18.35 -4.26 21.87
C LEU A 399 -17.29 -4.94 20.99
N ILE A 400 -16.92 -4.29 19.88
CA ILE A 400 -15.88 -4.82 18.98
C ILE A 400 -14.49 -4.75 19.64
N TYR A 401 -14.14 -3.68 20.36
CA TYR A 401 -12.90 -3.63 21.15
C TYR A 401 -12.81 -4.76 22.17
N GLU A 402 -13.91 -5.06 22.87
CA GLU A 402 -13.96 -6.20 23.80
C GLU A 402 -13.81 -7.52 23.05
N THR A 403 -14.47 -7.66 21.91
CA THR A 403 -14.38 -8.86 21.06
C THR A 403 -12.95 -9.21 20.69
N TYR A 404 -12.13 -8.20 20.40
CA TYR A 404 -10.72 -8.38 20.06
C TYR A 404 -9.77 -8.30 21.26
N ASN A 405 -10.27 -8.17 22.48
CA ASN A 405 -9.49 -8.04 23.72
C ASN A 405 -8.45 -6.92 23.65
N LEU A 406 -8.78 -5.79 23.03
CA LEU A 406 -7.88 -4.65 22.93
C LEU A 406 -7.77 -3.94 24.29
N ASN A 407 -6.54 -3.65 24.72
CA ASN A 407 -6.29 -2.88 25.95
C ASN A 407 -6.58 -1.39 25.73
N SER A 408 -6.58 -0.60 26.83
CA SER A 408 -6.92 0.83 26.78
C SER A 408 -5.99 1.64 25.87
N GLU A 409 -4.69 1.34 25.85
CA GLU A 409 -3.71 2.01 25.00
C GLU A 409 -3.98 1.75 23.52
N GLN A 410 -4.24 0.47 23.16
CA GLN A 410 -4.57 0.06 21.80
C GLN A 410 -5.89 0.68 21.32
N ARG A 411 -6.92 0.70 22.18
CA ARG A 411 -8.22 1.35 21.89
C ARG A 411 -8.03 2.84 21.62
N ASN A 412 -7.34 3.54 22.50
CA ASN A 412 -7.08 4.98 22.37
C ASN A 412 -6.28 5.29 21.09
N PHE A 413 -5.29 4.47 20.77
CA PHE A 413 -4.53 4.62 19.53
C PHE A 413 -5.39 4.48 18.28
N ILE A 414 -6.30 3.49 18.24
CA ILE A 414 -7.25 3.30 17.14
C ILE A 414 -8.20 4.49 17.06
N GLU A 415 -8.77 4.93 18.19
CA GLU A 415 -9.67 6.09 18.26
C GLU A 415 -9.03 7.35 17.67
N LEU A 416 -7.83 7.70 18.12
CA LEU A 416 -7.09 8.86 17.62
C LEU A 416 -6.77 8.73 16.12
N SER A 417 -6.29 7.56 15.70
CA SER A 417 -5.96 7.29 14.30
C SER A 417 -7.18 7.40 13.37
N MET A 418 -8.34 7.00 13.84
CA MET A 418 -9.58 7.03 13.05
C MET A 418 -10.28 8.39 13.14
N LYS A 419 -10.19 9.11 14.28
CA LYS A 419 -10.77 10.44 14.45
C LYS A 419 -10.22 11.46 13.44
N GLU A 420 -8.92 11.44 13.20
CA GLU A 420 -8.28 12.31 12.21
C GLU A 420 -8.81 12.07 10.78
N ARG A 421 -9.32 10.89 10.49
CA ARG A 421 -9.70 10.44 9.15
C ARG A 421 -11.20 10.41 8.92
N LEU A 422 -11.97 9.97 9.91
CA LEU A 422 -13.44 9.87 9.81
C LEU A 422 -14.15 11.20 10.12
N SER A 423 -13.42 12.27 10.46
CA SER A 423 -13.96 13.41 11.19
C SER A 423 -14.61 14.51 10.37
N SER A 424 -14.45 14.62 9.04
CA SER A 424 -14.73 15.95 8.52
C SER A 424 -15.92 16.14 7.59
N ARG A 425 -16.34 15.16 6.80
CA ARG A 425 -17.41 15.41 5.81
C ARG A 425 -18.59 14.44 5.84
N TRP A 426 -18.36 13.19 6.15
CA TRP A 426 -19.42 12.16 6.07
C TRP A 426 -20.24 12.01 7.34
N TYR A 427 -19.66 12.40 8.49
CA TYR A 427 -20.39 12.45 9.77
C TYR A 427 -21.11 13.78 10.01
N LYS A 428 -20.70 14.88 9.33
CA LYS A 428 -21.30 16.21 9.53
C LYS A 428 -22.25 16.66 8.42
N ASN A 429 -22.18 16.09 7.24
CA ASN A 429 -22.98 16.49 6.10
C ASN A 429 -23.57 15.26 5.43
N GLY A 430 -24.69 14.76 5.96
CA GLY A 430 -25.54 13.79 5.28
C GLY A 430 -26.14 14.36 3.99
N LYS A 431 -25.31 14.86 3.07
CA LYS A 431 -25.69 15.28 1.75
C LYS A 431 -24.88 14.53 0.70
#